data_8ea9f3c736bd6400ecad2f61f01cc6d7
#
_entry.id   8ea9f3c736bd6400ecad2f61f01cc6d7
#
_cell.length_a   1.000
_cell.length_b   1.000
_cell.length_c   1.000
_cell.angle_alpha   90.00
_cell.angle_beta   90.00
_cell.angle_gamma   90.00
#
_symmetry.space_group_name_H-M   'P 1'
#
loop_
_entity.id
_entity.type
_entity.pdbx_description
1 polymer ?
#
loop_
_entity_poly.entity_id
_entity_poly.type
_entity_poly.pdbx_seq_one_letter_code
_entity_poly.pdbx_strand_id
1 'polypeptide(L)'
;WREVRFPNLSVTYSMPEWIVDIWTENYGEEKTRQILEGLTAENRLTIRTNLSAVTPEELVNKLKSEGVTVHAVPELPYAFEISGLDYLAGLKSFKEGLFYVQDVSSMLVAETAAPKKNDYVIDVCAAPGGKSTHMAELLQGSGMVEARDLTEYKVDLIRENIARHGLSNMKAVQMDATVDDPDSHQKADVLVCDLPCSGL
;
A
#
# COMPACT_ATOMS: atom_id res chain seq x y z
N TRP A 1 7.33 -32.16 2.41
CA TRP A 1 6.32 -31.45 3.25
C TRP A 1 4.97 -31.30 2.52
N ARG A 2 4.95 -31.10 1.20
CA ARG A 2 3.68 -30.91 0.43
C ARG A 2 2.78 -32.15 0.38
N GLU A 3 3.26 -33.32 0.73
CA GLU A 3 2.50 -34.59 0.68
C GLU A 3 1.95 -35.02 2.05
N VAL A 4 2.32 -34.32 3.14
CA VAL A 4 1.86 -34.66 4.49
C VAL A 4 0.50 -33.98 4.73
N ARG A 5 -0.55 -34.80 4.90
CA ARG A 5 -1.86 -34.30 5.33
C ARG A 5 -1.91 -34.23 6.84
N PHE A 6 -2.10 -33.06 7.37
CA PHE A 6 -2.28 -32.83 8.80
C PHE A 6 -3.78 -32.91 9.19
N PRO A 7 -4.07 -33.32 10.44
CA PRO A 7 -5.45 -33.62 10.88
C PRO A 7 -6.34 -32.37 11.00
N ASN A 8 -5.79 -31.17 11.10
CA ASN A 8 -6.55 -29.93 11.21
C ASN A 8 -5.99 -28.80 10.34
N LEU A 9 -6.81 -27.79 10.09
CA LEU A 9 -6.48 -26.64 9.26
C LEU A 9 -5.34 -25.80 9.88
N SER A 10 -5.33 -25.64 11.20
CA SER A 10 -4.31 -24.88 11.93
C SER A 10 -2.91 -25.39 11.62
N VAL A 11 -2.69 -26.68 11.73
CA VAL A 11 -1.38 -27.31 11.43
C VAL A 11 -1.08 -27.30 9.95
N THR A 12 -2.07 -27.59 9.10
CA THR A 12 -1.92 -27.64 7.64
C THR A 12 -1.43 -26.31 7.06
N TYR A 13 -1.97 -25.19 7.54
CA TYR A 13 -1.70 -23.84 7.02
C TYR A 13 -0.83 -22.99 7.94
N SER A 14 -0.31 -23.57 9.05
CA SER A 14 0.51 -22.84 10.04
C SER A 14 -0.20 -21.61 10.60
N MET A 15 -1.52 -21.70 10.81
CA MET A 15 -2.37 -20.63 11.33
C MET A 15 -2.75 -20.91 12.79
N PRO A 16 -2.71 -19.93 13.69
CA PRO A 16 -3.17 -20.11 15.07
C PRO A 16 -4.60 -20.69 15.15
N GLU A 17 -4.79 -21.70 16.01
CA GLU A 17 -6.06 -22.45 16.11
C GLU A 17 -7.24 -21.51 16.41
N TRP A 18 -7.09 -20.56 17.30
CA TRP A 18 -8.13 -19.60 17.67
C TRP A 18 -8.60 -18.74 16.47
N ILE A 19 -7.73 -18.43 15.50
CA ILE A 19 -8.11 -17.72 14.27
C ILE A 19 -8.94 -18.64 13.37
N VAL A 20 -8.48 -19.90 13.21
CA VAL A 20 -9.18 -20.90 12.41
C VAL A 20 -10.57 -21.16 12.98
N ASP A 21 -10.68 -21.25 14.30
CA ASP A 21 -11.98 -21.45 15.00
C ASP A 21 -12.93 -20.28 14.75
N ILE A 22 -12.48 -19.03 14.93
CA ILE A 22 -13.28 -17.83 14.66
C ILE A 22 -13.77 -17.81 13.20
N TRP A 23 -12.89 -18.10 12.24
CA TRP A 23 -13.27 -18.11 10.83
C TRP A 23 -14.21 -19.26 10.49
N THR A 24 -14.00 -20.44 11.09
CA THR A 24 -14.87 -21.60 10.87
C THR A 24 -16.25 -21.37 11.45
N GLU A 25 -16.35 -20.74 12.62
CA GLU A 25 -17.63 -20.38 13.26
C GLU A 25 -18.41 -19.36 12.41
N ASN A 26 -17.73 -18.36 11.85
CA ASN A 26 -18.39 -17.26 11.11
C ASN A 26 -18.63 -17.56 9.64
N TYR A 27 -17.75 -18.32 8.98
CA TYR A 27 -17.78 -18.52 7.52
C TYR A 27 -17.97 -19.98 7.10
N GLY A 28 -17.89 -20.93 8.05
CA GLY A 28 -17.88 -22.38 7.76
C GLY A 28 -16.51 -22.89 7.30
N GLU A 29 -16.31 -24.21 7.42
CA GLU A 29 -15.01 -24.87 7.16
C GLU A 29 -14.50 -24.67 5.72
N GLU A 30 -15.40 -24.80 4.73
CA GLU A 30 -15.03 -24.68 3.33
C GLU A 30 -14.49 -23.27 2.99
N LYS A 31 -15.17 -22.23 3.47
CA LYS A 31 -14.75 -20.85 3.24
C LYS A 31 -13.45 -20.53 3.99
N THR A 32 -13.32 -21.04 5.22
CA THR A 32 -12.07 -20.92 6.01
C THR A 32 -10.90 -21.57 5.27
N ARG A 33 -11.11 -22.75 4.68
CA ARG A 33 -10.09 -23.42 3.86
C ARG A 33 -9.68 -22.56 2.67
N GLN A 34 -10.63 -22.00 1.92
CA GLN A 34 -10.35 -21.12 0.79
C GLN A 34 -9.55 -19.88 1.21
N ILE A 35 -9.85 -19.27 2.36
CA ILE A 35 -9.09 -18.14 2.93
C ILE A 35 -7.65 -18.56 3.19
N LEU A 36 -7.46 -19.70 3.89
CA LEU A 36 -6.13 -20.21 4.24
C LEU A 36 -5.30 -20.59 2.99
N GLU A 37 -5.92 -21.18 1.99
CA GLU A 37 -5.31 -21.47 0.69
C GLU A 37 -4.86 -20.18 -0.03
N GLY A 38 -5.70 -19.15 0.00
CA GLY A 38 -5.38 -17.84 -0.56
C GLY A 38 -4.18 -17.18 0.13
N LEU A 39 -4.04 -17.32 1.45
CA LEU A 39 -2.91 -16.79 2.21
C LEU A 39 -1.59 -17.53 1.94
N THR A 40 -1.65 -18.79 1.50
CA THR A 40 -0.47 -19.61 1.17
C THR A 40 -0.16 -19.68 -0.32
N ALA A 41 -1.01 -19.11 -1.16
CA ALA A 41 -0.78 -19.01 -2.60
C ALA A 41 0.47 -18.16 -2.90
N GLU A 42 1.07 -18.34 -4.08
CA GLU A 42 2.17 -17.47 -4.52
C GLU A 42 1.72 -16.01 -4.50
N ASN A 43 2.32 -15.25 -3.59
CA ASN A 43 2.05 -13.82 -3.47
C ASN A 43 2.67 -13.08 -4.66
N ARG A 44 1.83 -12.67 -5.60
CA ARG A 44 2.20 -11.64 -6.55
C ARG A 44 2.28 -10.32 -5.80
N LEU A 45 3.32 -9.56 -6.08
CA LEU A 45 3.48 -8.25 -5.48
C LEU A 45 2.67 -7.25 -6.28
N THR A 46 1.71 -6.58 -5.65
CA THR A 46 0.94 -5.51 -6.31
C THR A 46 1.71 -4.21 -6.25
N ILE A 47 1.78 -3.53 -7.38
CA ILE A 47 2.46 -2.25 -7.54
C ILE A 47 1.56 -1.20 -8.18
N ARG A 48 1.80 0.05 -7.84
CA ARG A 48 1.18 1.25 -8.43
C ARG A 48 2.24 2.05 -9.19
N THR A 49 1.94 2.40 -10.43
CA THR A 49 2.80 3.28 -11.24
C THR A 49 2.92 4.67 -10.61
N ASN A 50 4.11 5.23 -10.56
CA ASN A 50 4.32 6.65 -10.27
C ASN A 50 3.98 7.47 -11.53
N LEU A 51 2.74 7.91 -11.63
CA LEU A 51 2.23 8.65 -12.80
C LEU A 51 2.88 10.03 -12.98
N SER A 52 3.58 10.53 -11.96
CA SER A 52 4.36 11.78 -12.08
C SER A 52 5.69 11.57 -12.81
N ALA A 53 6.17 10.32 -12.92
CA ALA A 53 7.48 10.00 -13.48
C ALA A 53 7.41 9.19 -14.78
N VAL A 54 6.39 8.35 -14.96
CA VAL A 54 6.34 7.38 -16.07
C VAL A 54 4.89 7.02 -16.39
N THR A 55 4.62 6.68 -17.65
CA THR A 55 3.33 6.10 -18.03
C THR A 55 3.25 4.62 -17.64
N PRO A 56 2.04 4.05 -17.43
CA PRO A 56 1.88 2.62 -17.15
C PRO A 56 2.52 1.72 -18.23
N GLU A 57 2.40 2.07 -19.49
CA GLU A 57 3.00 1.32 -20.61
C GLU A 57 4.53 1.32 -20.55
N GLU A 58 5.14 2.48 -20.31
CA GLU A 58 6.60 2.60 -20.17
C GLU A 58 7.12 1.81 -18.96
N LEU A 59 6.40 1.84 -17.83
CA LEU A 59 6.73 1.03 -16.65
C LEU A 59 6.70 -0.46 -16.98
N VAL A 60 5.64 -0.94 -17.64
CA VAL A 60 5.51 -2.36 -18.03
C VAL A 60 6.67 -2.78 -18.93
N ASN A 61 7.02 -1.97 -19.93
CA ASN A 61 8.14 -2.25 -20.83
C ASN A 61 9.46 -2.32 -20.07
N LYS A 62 9.69 -1.41 -19.13
CA LYS A 62 10.90 -1.37 -18.32
C LYS A 62 11.00 -2.58 -17.39
N LEU A 63 9.94 -2.93 -16.67
CA LEU A 63 9.88 -4.12 -15.81
C LEU A 63 10.14 -5.40 -16.59
N LYS A 64 9.55 -5.57 -17.77
CA LYS A 64 9.81 -6.70 -18.66
C LYS A 64 11.28 -6.76 -19.12
N SER A 65 11.91 -5.63 -19.40
CA SER A 65 13.35 -5.58 -19.75
C SER A 65 14.26 -5.93 -18.56
N GLU A 66 13.76 -5.79 -17.33
CA GLU A 66 14.42 -6.22 -16.09
C GLU A 66 14.11 -7.70 -15.72
N GLY A 67 13.39 -8.44 -16.58
CA GLY A 67 13.06 -9.86 -16.39
C GLY A 67 11.83 -10.11 -15.51
N VAL A 68 11.07 -9.07 -15.17
CA VAL A 68 9.89 -9.17 -14.32
C VAL A 68 8.67 -9.55 -15.13
N THR A 69 7.88 -10.50 -14.62
CA THR A 69 6.55 -10.83 -15.18
C THR A 69 5.52 -9.83 -14.65
N VAL A 70 4.71 -9.27 -15.56
CA VAL A 70 3.74 -8.21 -15.22
C VAL A 70 2.36 -8.62 -15.68
N HIS A 71 1.37 -8.54 -14.78
CA HIS A 71 -0.04 -8.77 -15.03
C HIS A 71 -0.82 -7.49 -14.71
N ALA A 72 -1.80 -7.13 -15.55
CA ALA A 72 -2.64 -5.97 -15.30
C ALA A 72 -3.63 -6.24 -14.17
N VAL A 73 -3.93 -5.21 -13.38
CA VAL A 73 -5.07 -5.17 -12.47
C VAL A 73 -6.24 -4.54 -13.23
N PRO A 74 -7.32 -5.29 -13.54
CA PRO A 74 -8.36 -4.81 -14.47
C PRO A 74 -9.05 -3.51 -14.03
N GLU A 75 -9.22 -3.32 -12.72
CA GLU A 75 -9.95 -2.21 -12.13
C GLU A 75 -9.14 -0.91 -12.08
N LEU A 76 -7.79 -1.01 -12.14
CA LEU A 76 -6.88 0.12 -11.97
C LEU A 76 -5.83 0.11 -13.08
N PRO A 77 -5.96 0.93 -14.12
CA PRO A 77 -5.10 0.89 -15.32
C PRO A 77 -3.64 1.27 -15.05
N TYR A 78 -3.34 1.81 -13.88
CA TYR A 78 -1.99 2.17 -13.43
C TYR A 78 -1.41 1.16 -12.42
N ALA A 79 -2.14 0.10 -12.10
CA ALA A 79 -1.73 -0.93 -11.14
C ALA A 79 -1.40 -2.25 -11.85
N PHE A 80 -0.41 -2.96 -11.32
CA PHE A 80 0.04 -4.23 -11.85
C PHE A 80 0.37 -5.20 -10.72
N GLU A 81 0.20 -6.50 -10.98
CA GLU A 81 0.80 -7.57 -10.19
C GLU A 81 2.11 -7.99 -10.85
N ILE A 82 3.17 -8.07 -10.07
CA ILE A 82 4.49 -8.48 -10.56
C ILE A 82 4.97 -9.75 -9.88
N SER A 83 5.74 -10.54 -10.63
CA SER A 83 6.37 -11.79 -10.16
C SER A 83 7.65 -12.08 -10.92
N GLY A 84 8.36 -13.15 -10.51
CA GLY A 84 9.61 -13.55 -11.19
C GLY A 84 10.80 -12.66 -10.83
N LEU A 85 10.76 -11.99 -9.66
CA LEU A 85 11.87 -11.22 -9.13
C LEU A 85 12.40 -11.85 -7.84
N ASP A 86 13.73 -11.87 -7.67
CA ASP A 86 14.38 -12.36 -6.47
C ASP A 86 14.44 -11.30 -5.36
N TYR A 87 14.63 -10.05 -5.75
CA TYR A 87 14.85 -8.95 -4.80
C TYR A 87 14.38 -7.61 -5.37
N LEU A 88 13.36 -7.03 -4.76
CA LEU A 88 12.72 -5.78 -5.21
C LEU A 88 13.69 -4.60 -5.34
N ALA A 89 14.53 -4.38 -4.31
CA ALA A 89 15.51 -3.30 -4.32
C ALA A 89 16.69 -3.53 -5.30
N GLY A 90 16.72 -4.67 -5.99
CA GLY A 90 17.63 -4.93 -7.11
C GLY A 90 17.18 -4.23 -8.38
N LEU A 91 15.88 -4.04 -8.57
CA LEU A 91 15.30 -3.44 -9.77
C LEU A 91 15.72 -1.95 -9.91
N LYS A 92 16.14 -1.58 -11.11
CA LYS A 92 16.47 -0.19 -11.44
C LYS A 92 15.22 0.69 -11.41
N SER A 93 14.12 0.17 -11.95
CA SER A 93 12.80 0.82 -11.92
C SER A 93 12.31 1.14 -10.51
N PHE A 94 12.59 0.27 -9.51
CA PHE A 94 12.28 0.55 -8.10
C PHE A 94 13.17 1.66 -7.52
N LYS A 95 14.49 1.60 -7.78
CA LYS A 95 15.44 2.61 -7.31
C LYS A 95 15.17 4.00 -7.89
N GLU A 96 14.69 4.05 -9.13
CA GLU A 96 14.29 5.28 -9.81
C GLU A 96 12.91 5.80 -9.38
N GLY A 97 12.22 5.12 -8.45
CA GLY A 97 10.93 5.54 -7.93
C GLY A 97 9.81 5.51 -8.96
N LEU A 98 9.86 4.60 -9.95
CA LEU A 98 8.85 4.54 -11.01
C LEU A 98 7.56 3.84 -10.57
N PHE A 99 7.57 3.18 -9.43
CA PHE A 99 6.40 2.52 -8.87
C PHE A 99 6.48 2.38 -7.35
N TYR A 100 5.33 2.18 -6.73
CA TYR A 100 5.14 1.83 -5.33
C TYR A 100 4.71 0.39 -5.16
N VAL A 101 5.11 -0.26 -4.09
CA VAL A 101 4.45 -1.47 -3.61
C VAL A 101 3.22 -1.05 -2.81
N GLN A 102 2.05 -1.40 -3.29
CA GLN A 102 0.80 -1.01 -2.66
C GLN A 102 -0.32 -1.96 -3.07
N ASP A 103 -1.14 -2.39 -2.13
CA ASP A 103 -2.31 -3.23 -2.40
C ASP A 103 -3.42 -2.44 -3.07
N VAL A 104 -4.26 -3.14 -3.85
CA VAL A 104 -5.42 -2.55 -4.53
C VAL A 104 -6.34 -1.84 -3.53
N SER A 105 -6.63 -2.45 -2.38
CA SER A 105 -7.46 -1.83 -1.33
C SER A 105 -6.91 -0.50 -0.83
N SER A 106 -5.58 -0.41 -0.67
CA SER A 106 -4.90 0.82 -0.29
C SER A 106 -4.91 1.89 -1.40
N MET A 107 -4.88 1.47 -2.68
CA MET A 107 -5.03 2.40 -3.81
C MET A 107 -6.44 3.00 -3.86
N LEU A 108 -7.47 2.19 -3.58
CA LEU A 108 -8.87 2.63 -3.57
C LEU A 108 -9.16 3.71 -2.51
N VAL A 109 -8.34 3.84 -1.46
CA VAL A 109 -8.46 4.93 -0.50
C VAL A 109 -8.29 6.30 -1.17
N ALA A 110 -7.25 6.47 -1.99
CA ALA A 110 -7.01 7.72 -2.69
C ALA A 110 -8.06 7.97 -3.79
N GLU A 111 -8.49 6.93 -4.51
CA GLU A 111 -9.57 7.01 -5.50
C GLU A 111 -10.89 7.44 -4.84
N THR A 112 -11.20 6.91 -3.66
CA THR A 112 -12.42 7.25 -2.90
C THR A 112 -12.35 8.65 -2.32
N ALA A 113 -11.18 9.04 -1.79
CA ALA A 113 -10.94 10.39 -1.27
C ALA A 113 -11.03 11.45 -2.38
N ALA A 114 -10.64 11.09 -3.61
CA ALA A 114 -10.72 11.90 -4.82
C ALA A 114 -10.26 13.35 -4.60
N PRO A 115 -9.03 13.59 -4.11
CA PRO A 115 -8.53 14.92 -3.83
C PRO A 115 -8.53 15.77 -5.10
N LYS A 116 -8.95 17.03 -4.96
CA LYS A 116 -9.06 17.97 -6.07
C LYS A 116 -7.83 18.87 -6.13
N LYS A 117 -7.62 19.46 -7.29
CA LYS A 117 -6.56 20.44 -7.49
C LYS A 117 -6.58 21.53 -6.41
N ASN A 118 -5.43 21.79 -5.82
CA ASN A 118 -5.16 22.72 -4.72
C ASN A 118 -5.69 22.30 -3.34
N ASP A 119 -6.26 21.11 -3.17
CA ASP A 119 -6.65 20.61 -1.85
C ASP A 119 -5.46 20.49 -0.91
N TYR A 120 -5.74 20.70 0.37
CA TYR A 120 -4.86 20.37 1.47
C TYR A 120 -5.31 19.07 2.12
N VAL A 121 -4.46 18.05 1.99
CA VAL A 121 -4.71 16.70 2.50
C VAL A 121 -3.91 16.47 3.76
N ILE A 122 -4.53 15.96 4.81
CA ILE A 122 -3.85 15.47 6.01
C ILE A 122 -4.07 13.96 6.13
N ASP A 123 -2.97 13.20 6.26
CA ASP A 123 -2.98 11.77 6.57
C ASP A 123 -2.35 11.59 7.94
N VAL A 124 -3.13 11.16 8.94
CA VAL A 124 -2.72 11.19 10.36
C VAL A 124 -1.90 9.98 10.81
N CYS A 125 -1.88 8.88 10.02
CA CYS A 125 -1.10 7.67 10.29
C CYS A 125 -0.51 7.14 8.97
N ALA A 126 0.36 7.95 8.35
CA ALA A 126 0.69 7.83 6.94
C ALA A 126 1.73 6.75 6.60
N ALA A 127 2.60 6.38 7.55
CA ALA A 127 3.75 5.53 7.22
C ALA A 127 3.37 4.14 6.66
N PRO A 128 4.10 3.66 5.66
CA PRO A 128 5.28 4.23 4.99
C PRO A 128 5.00 5.30 3.93
N GLY A 129 3.75 5.75 3.75
CA GLY A 129 3.38 6.85 2.87
C GLY A 129 2.69 6.46 1.56
N GLY A 130 2.32 5.19 1.36
CA GLY A 130 1.73 4.74 0.10
C GLY A 130 0.41 5.44 -0.27
N LYS A 131 -0.49 5.66 0.68
CA LYS A 131 -1.76 6.38 0.48
C LYS A 131 -1.52 7.86 0.24
N SER A 132 -0.68 8.49 1.08
CA SER A 132 -0.33 9.90 0.99
C SER A 132 0.36 10.25 -0.34
N THR A 133 1.32 9.42 -0.81
CA THR A 133 2.00 9.62 -2.09
C THR A 133 1.03 9.50 -3.27
N HIS A 134 0.05 8.60 -3.20
CA HIS A 134 -0.99 8.48 -4.22
C HIS A 134 -1.84 9.76 -4.31
N MET A 135 -2.24 10.32 -3.17
CA MET A 135 -2.98 11.58 -3.15
C MET A 135 -2.14 12.73 -3.69
N ALA A 136 -0.84 12.79 -3.33
CA ALA A 136 0.07 13.81 -3.86
C ALA A 136 0.19 13.75 -5.40
N GLU A 137 0.20 12.56 -5.99
CA GLU A 137 0.17 12.39 -7.45
C GLU A 137 -1.16 12.84 -8.06
N LEU A 138 -2.31 12.49 -7.44
CA LEU A 138 -3.62 12.92 -7.91
C LEU A 138 -3.81 14.44 -7.89
N LEU A 139 -3.13 15.14 -6.98
CA LEU A 139 -3.07 16.62 -6.95
C LEU A 139 -2.27 17.23 -8.11
N GLN A 140 -1.51 16.44 -8.88
CA GLN A 140 -0.77 16.87 -10.07
C GLN A 140 0.16 18.08 -9.81
N GLY A 141 0.88 18.06 -8.70
CA GLY A 141 1.81 19.14 -8.32
C GLY A 141 1.13 20.40 -7.75
N SER A 142 -0.20 20.39 -7.60
CA SER A 142 -0.95 21.44 -6.91
C SER A 142 -1.31 21.01 -5.49
N GLY A 143 -1.75 21.96 -4.64
CA GLY A 143 -2.11 21.62 -3.27
C GLY A 143 -0.95 21.10 -2.44
N MET A 144 -1.27 20.40 -1.34
CA MET A 144 -0.26 19.88 -0.41
C MET A 144 -0.79 18.65 0.34
N VAL A 145 0.04 17.63 0.48
CA VAL A 145 -0.22 16.50 1.38
C VAL A 145 0.69 16.59 2.60
N GLU A 146 0.10 16.65 3.77
CA GLU A 146 0.79 16.53 5.05
C GLU A 146 0.62 15.12 5.59
N ALA A 147 1.69 14.34 5.48
CA ALA A 147 1.74 12.95 5.95
C ALA A 147 2.33 12.92 7.37
N ARG A 148 1.54 12.51 8.33
CA ARG A 148 1.87 12.48 9.76
C ARG A 148 2.07 11.05 10.24
N ASP A 149 2.97 10.84 11.19
CA ASP A 149 3.04 9.61 11.96
C ASP A 149 3.66 9.87 13.34
N LEU A 150 3.45 8.93 14.27
CA LEU A 150 3.81 9.10 15.67
C LEU A 150 5.32 9.10 15.92
N THR A 151 6.07 8.23 15.26
CA THR A 151 7.50 8.01 15.55
C THR A 151 8.40 8.56 14.46
N GLU A 152 9.55 9.12 14.85
CA GLU A 152 10.54 9.64 13.88
C GLU A 152 10.96 8.58 12.86
N TYR A 153 11.17 7.32 13.29
CA TYR A 153 11.45 6.21 12.38
C TYR A 153 10.41 6.07 11.24
N LYS A 154 9.12 6.17 11.58
CA LYS A 154 8.06 6.09 10.57
C LYS A 154 8.02 7.34 9.67
N VAL A 155 8.28 8.50 10.25
CA VAL A 155 8.39 9.75 9.49
C VAL A 155 9.57 9.70 8.51
N ASP A 156 10.70 9.09 8.88
CA ASP A 156 11.83 8.88 7.99
C ASP A 156 11.47 7.97 6.80
N LEU A 157 10.69 6.91 7.01
CA LEU A 157 10.18 6.09 5.91
C LEU A 157 9.33 6.90 4.91
N ILE A 158 8.52 7.84 5.42
CA ILE A 158 7.74 8.76 4.57
C ILE A 158 8.70 9.69 3.79
N ARG A 159 9.69 10.27 4.45
CA ARG A 159 10.70 11.15 3.82
C ARG A 159 11.47 10.45 2.70
N GLU A 160 11.91 9.21 2.96
CA GLU A 160 12.58 8.38 1.96
C GLU A 160 11.70 8.14 0.73
N ASN A 161 10.41 7.86 0.93
CA ASN A 161 9.47 7.67 -0.16
C ASN A 161 9.20 8.97 -0.93
N ILE A 162 9.04 10.11 -0.26
CA ILE A 162 8.92 11.43 -0.91
C ILE A 162 10.13 11.68 -1.81
N ALA A 163 11.34 11.48 -1.27
CA ALA A 163 12.58 11.72 -2.01
C ALA A 163 12.73 10.76 -3.20
N ARG A 164 12.47 9.46 -3.00
CA ARG A 164 12.58 8.44 -4.05
C ARG A 164 11.63 8.68 -5.22
N HIS A 165 10.45 9.23 -4.95
CA HIS A 165 9.42 9.46 -5.97
C HIS A 165 9.38 10.90 -6.50
N GLY A 166 10.25 11.78 -5.98
CA GLY A 166 10.40 13.14 -6.47
C GLY A 166 9.18 14.04 -6.22
N LEU A 167 8.43 13.79 -5.14
CA LEU A 167 7.22 14.56 -4.83
C LEU A 167 7.57 15.89 -4.16
N SER A 168 7.15 17.00 -4.76
CA SER A 168 7.39 18.36 -4.23
C SER A 168 6.19 18.92 -3.45
N ASN A 169 5.02 18.31 -3.57
CA ASN A 169 3.76 18.72 -2.94
C ASN A 169 3.37 17.81 -1.76
N MET A 170 4.36 17.26 -1.08
CA MET A 170 4.16 16.41 0.09
C MET A 170 5.22 16.70 1.15
N LYS A 171 4.81 16.72 2.42
CA LYS A 171 5.74 16.84 3.57
C LYS A 171 5.43 15.77 4.62
N ALA A 172 6.46 15.33 5.32
CA ALA A 172 6.37 14.38 6.43
C ALA A 172 6.51 15.11 7.77
N VAL A 173 5.61 14.84 8.71
CA VAL A 173 5.54 15.52 10.01
C VAL A 173 5.40 14.49 11.12
N GLN A 174 6.24 14.60 12.16
CA GLN A 174 6.04 13.81 13.37
C GLN A 174 4.92 14.43 14.22
N MET A 175 3.84 13.67 14.43
CA MET A 175 2.72 14.13 15.23
C MET A 175 1.94 12.93 15.81
N ASP A 176 1.51 13.08 17.06
CA ASP A 176 0.61 12.14 17.71
C ASP A 176 -0.84 12.51 17.36
N ALA A 177 -1.52 11.63 16.63
CA ALA A 177 -2.90 11.84 16.19
C ALA A 177 -3.93 11.85 17.32
N THR A 178 -3.53 11.49 18.55
CA THR A 178 -4.38 11.54 19.76
C THR A 178 -4.33 12.91 20.45
N VAL A 179 -3.40 13.78 20.04
CA VAL A 179 -3.23 15.14 20.60
C VAL A 179 -3.92 16.15 19.69
N ASP A 180 -4.72 17.02 20.29
CA ASP A 180 -5.38 18.10 19.57
C ASP A 180 -4.35 19.04 18.92
N ASP A 181 -4.57 19.36 17.65
CA ASP A 181 -3.75 20.29 16.86
C ASP A 181 -4.62 21.47 16.40
N PRO A 182 -4.70 22.54 17.20
CA PRO A 182 -5.50 23.72 16.85
C PRO A 182 -5.11 24.36 15.52
N ASP A 183 -3.84 24.21 15.12
CA ASP A 183 -3.34 24.75 13.86
C ASP A 183 -3.89 24.01 12.64
N SER A 184 -4.44 22.82 12.80
CA SER A 184 -5.06 22.04 11.73
C SER A 184 -6.58 22.18 11.67
N HIS A 185 -7.21 22.81 12.65
CA HIS A 185 -8.66 22.93 12.68
C HIS A 185 -9.18 23.61 11.42
N GLN A 186 -10.13 22.95 10.74
CA GLN A 186 -10.81 23.44 9.51
C GLN A 186 -9.88 23.77 8.33
N LYS A 187 -8.66 23.21 8.30
CA LYS A 187 -7.71 23.47 7.20
C LYS A 187 -7.69 22.38 6.14
N ALA A 188 -7.95 21.14 6.51
CA ALA A 188 -7.91 20.02 5.56
C ALA A 188 -9.18 19.99 4.69
N ASP A 189 -9.01 19.88 3.38
CA ASP A 189 -10.07 19.56 2.44
C ASP A 189 -10.34 18.05 2.43
N VAL A 190 -9.28 17.24 2.65
CA VAL A 190 -9.34 15.80 2.79
C VAL A 190 -8.57 15.36 4.03
N LEU A 191 -9.22 14.56 4.88
CA LEU A 191 -8.60 13.93 6.06
C LEU A 191 -8.60 12.42 5.89
N VAL A 192 -7.43 11.79 6.03
CA VAL A 192 -7.25 10.34 6.00
C VAL A 192 -6.94 9.84 7.40
N CYS A 193 -7.75 8.89 7.86
CA CYS A 193 -7.63 8.26 9.17
C CYS A 193 -7.51 6.74 9.00
N ASP A 194 -6.40 6.28 8.44
CA ASP A 194 -6.06 4.85 8.38
C ASP A 194 -5.29 4.46 9.63
N LEU A 195 -6.05 4.28 10.70
CA LEU A 195 -5.50 4.12 12.05
C LEU A 195 -5.00 2.69 12.30
N PRO A 196 -3.97 2.53 13.16
CA PRO A 196 -3.50 1.20 13.56
C PRO A 196 -4.63 0.38 14.19
N CYS A 197 -4.69 -0.90 13.84
CA CYS A 197 -5.62 -1.86 14.45
C CYS A 197 -4.86 -3.05 15.04
N SER A 198 -5.60 -4.03 15.62
CA SER A 198 -5.02 -5.24 16.21
C SER A 198 -4.31 -6.15 15.20
N GLY A 199 -4.61 -6.01 13.91
CA GLY A 199 -3.99 -6.81 12.85
C GLY A 199 -4.46 -8.27 12.82
N LEU A 200 -5.76 -8.52 13.10
CA LEU A 200 -6.38 -9.86 13.00
C LEU A 200 -6.54 -10.28 11.54
#